data_4f6b0376536ed53c4b0ec52a232467d0
#
_entry.id   4f6b0376536ed53c4b0ec52a232467d0
#
_cell.length_a   1.000
_cell.length_b   1.000
_cell.length_c   1.000
_cell.angle_alpha   90.00
_cell.angle_beta   90.00
_cell.angle_gamma   90.00
#
_symmetry.space_group_name_H-M   'P 1'
#
loop_
_entity.id
_entity.type
_entity.pdbx_description
1 polymer ?
#
loop_
_entity_poly.entity_id
_entity_poly.type
_entity_poly.pdbx_seq_one_letter_code
_entity_poly.pdbx_strand_id
1 'polypeptide(L)'
;MKHFALALAMATGLATSAHAATFGPLVEAAELSASLETAQPVLLDIRNAGYEDGHADGALFAPYRMFRGPAENPGGLVDVEKLEAELEELGLEQDAPIVILSEGKTDTDFGAAARVYWTLKSTGFTDLSILNGGLVSWQAAGLPVNKTVESAMPSELELTFDDTWLATTSDIAAVATGEKDALLVDSRPAAFFNGQKAHAAAKRPGTLPTATNHAYTTFFDKGSPAMSTAIDPAALKTTLGVQDGKDTVSFCNTGHWAATHWFAVSEIAGVENAKLYPGSMVEYSNTGFEMANTPGLLENLLSQIKQIIN
;
A
#
# COMPACT_ATOMS: atom_id res chain seq x y z
N MET A 1 13.09 -37.62 58.07
CA MET A 1 13.66 -37.53 56.70
C MET A 1 12.53 -37.06 55.78
N LYS A 2 12.58 -35.79 55.36
CA LYS A 2 11.56 -35.18 54.50
C LYS A 2 12.14 -35.12 53.09
N HIS A 3 11.54 -35.84 52.13
CA HIS A 3 11.92 -35.81 50.74
C HIS A 3 11.26 -34.59 50.05
N PHE A 4 12.02 -33.62 49.62
CA PHE A 4 11.59 -32.58 48.72
C PHE A 4 11.70 -33.11 47.28
N ALA A 5 10.58 -33.23 46.61
CA ALA A 5 10.52 -33.47 45.17
C ALA A 5 10.57 -32.13 44.45
N LEU A 6 11.62 -31.91 43.67
CA LEU A 6 11.80 -30.76 42.80
C LEU A 6 11.10 -31.05 41.47
N ALA A 7 9.99 -30.39 41.21
CA ALA A 7 9.30 -30.46 39.92
C ALA A 7 9.98 -29.50 38.93
N LEU A 8 10.63 -30.05 37.92
CA LEU A 8 11.23 -29.32 36.79
C LEU A 8 10.13 -29.05 35.75
N ALA A 9 9.65 -27.81 35.69
CA ALA A 9 8.75 -27.37 34.63
C ALA A 9 9.55 -27.14 33.34
N MET A 10 9.39 -28.02 32.35
CA MET A 10 9.87 -27.76 30.99
C MET A 10 8.93 -26.77 30.32
N ALA A 11 9.38 -25.55 30.11
CA ALA A 11 8.75 -24.60 29.21
C ALA A 11 9.10 -25.01 27.75
N THR A 12 8.17 -25.63 27.06
CA THR A 12 8.28 -25.83 25.59
C THR A 12 8.00 -24.49 24.94
N GLY A 13 9.06 -23.76 24.60
CA GLY A 13 8.97 -22.59 23.72
C GLY A 13 8.56 -23.08 22.33
N LEU A 14 7.37 -22.70 21.89
CA LEU A 14 6.98 -22.77 20.47
C LEU A 14 7.87 -21.77 19.70
N ALA A 15 8.92 -22.30 19.05
CA ALA A 15 9.64 -21.52 18.04
C ALA A 15 8.73 -21.40 16.83
N THR A 16 8.12 -20.22 16.64
CA THR A 16 7.52 -19.86 15.37
C THR A 16 8.64 -19.79 14.34
N SER A 17 8.69 -20.78 13.45
CA SER A 17 9.56 -20.76 12.28
C SER A 17 9.06 -19.61 11.40
N ALA A 18 9.81 -18.52 11.34
CA ALA A 18 9.57 -17.52 10.30
C ALA A 18 9.79 -18.23 8.94
N HIS A 19 8.72 -18.45 8.19
CA HIS A 19 8.82 -18.89 6.81
C HIS A 19 9.48 -17.76 6.01
N ALA A 20 10.52 -18.08 5.25
CA ALA A 20 11.07 -17.13 4.29
C ALA A 20 10.03 -16.95 3.18
N ALA A 21 9.76 -15.71 2.78
CA ALA A 21 8.84 -15.42 1.69
C ALA A 21 9.26 -16.15 0.41
N THR A 22 8.29 -16.67 -0.34
CA THR A 22 8.51 -17.46 -1.56
C THR A 22 9.15 -16.60 -2.65
N PHE A 23 8.73 -15.34 -2.76
CA PHE A 23 9.29 -14.32 -3.64
C PHE A 23 9.72 -13.10 -2.83
N GLY A 24 10.48 -12.20 -3.47
CA GLY A 24 10.65 -10.84 -2.93
C GLY A 24 9.33 -10.06 -2.95
N PRO A 25 9.26 -8.90 -2.27
CA PRO A 25 8.03 -8.10 -2.24
C PRO A 25 7.59 -7.63 -3.64
N LEU A 26 8.53 -7.55 -4.59
CA LEU A 26 8.32 -7.24 -5.99
C LEU A 26 8.83 -8.40 -6.84
N VAL A 27 7.99 -8.99 -7.68
CA VAL A 27 8.33 -10.12 -8.55
C VAL A 27 8.17 -9.74 -10.01
N GLU A 28 9.17 -10.11 -10.83
CA GLU A 28 9.11 -9.92 -12.29
C GLU A 28 8.35 -11.09 -12.96
N ALA A 29 7.67 -10.82 -14.08
CA ALA A 29 6.87 -11.84 -14.77
C ALA A 29 7.70 -13.08 -15.19
N ALA A 30 8.98 -12.90 -15.54
CA ALA A 30 9.88 -14.00 -15.89
C ALA A 30 10.21 -14.90 -14.68
N GLU A 31 10.45 -14.29 -13.52
CA GLU A 31 10.71 -15.00 -12.26
C GLU A 31 9.46 -15.78 -11.81
N LEU A 32 8.31 -15.10 -11.82
CA LEU A 32 7.03 -15.71 -11.48
C LEU A 32 6.73 -16.91 -12.40
N SER A 33 6.89 -16.73 -13.72
CA SER A 33 6.69 -17.78 -14.71
C SER A 33 7.54 -19.03 -14.44
N ALA A 34 8.80 -18.84 -14.08
CA ALA A 34 9.71 -19.96 -13.80
C ALA A 34 9.33 -20.74 -12.53
N SER A 35 8.53 -20.16 -11.63
CA SER A 35 8.23 -20.72 -10.32
C SER A 35 6.75 -21.08 -10.12
N LEU A 36 5.87 -20.78 -11.10
CA LEU A 36 4.41 -21.03 -10.97
C LEU A 36 4.07 -22.47 -10.55
N GLU A 37 4.68 -23.47 -11.21
CA GLU A 37 4.39 -24.87 -10.94
C GLU A 37 4.90 -25.35 -9.57
N THR A 38 5.99 -24.78 -9.09
CA THR A 38 6.66 -25.21 -7.85
C THR A 38 6.19 -24.42 -6.63
N ALA A 39 5.99 -23.13 -6.76
CA ALA A 39 5.54 -22.26 -5.68
C ALA A 39 4.02 -22.22 -5.53
N GLN A 40 3.30 -22.47 -6.63
CA GLN A 40 1.83 -22.46 -6.68
C GLN A 40 1.19 -21.27 -5.94
N PRO A 41 1.61 -20.03 -6.23
CA PRO A 41 1.08 -18.87 -5.54
C PRO A 41 -0.39 -18.64 -5.88
N VAL A 42 -1.14 -18.09 -4.95
CA VAL A 42 -2.46 -17.52 -5.24
C VAL A 42 -2.24 -16.25 -6.05
N LEU A 43 -2.76 -16.20 -7.27
CA LEU A 43 -2.76 -15.02 -8.12
C LEU A 43 -4.02 -14.19 -7.79
N LEU A 44 -3.85 -12.94 -7.37
CA LEU A 44 -4.94 -12.08 -6.94
C LEU A 44 -5.12 -10.91 -7.91
N ASP A 45 -6.12 -11.01 -8.81
CA ASP A 45 -6.46 -9.93 -9.74
C ASP A 45 -7.30 -8.86 -9.04
N ILE A 46 -6.68 -7.69 -8.85
CA ILE A 46 -7.29 -6.60 -8.10
C ILE A 46 -7.94 -5.52 -8.98
N ARG A 47 -8.07 -5.72 -10.26
CA ARG A 47 -8.72 -4.77 -11.16
C ARG A 47 -10.19 -4.60 -10.78
N ASN A 48 -10.71 -3.38 -10.84
CA ASN A 48 -12.12 -3.12 -10.54
C ASN A 48 -13.08 -3.57 -11.66
N ALA A 49 -12.56 -3.82 -12.85
CA ALA A 49 -13.30 -4.24 -14.04
C ALA A 49 -12.38 -4.98 -15.02
N GLY A 50 -12.95 -5.71 -15.97
CA GLY A 50 -12.22 -6.38 -17.05
C GLY A 50 -11.69 -7.78 -16.70
N TYR A 51 -11.96 -8.30 -15.51
CA TYR A 51 -11.59 -9.67 -15.14
C TYR A 51 -12.26 -10.70 -16.07
N GLU A 52 -13.57 -10.55 -16.33
CA GLU A 52 -14.34 -11.45 -17.20
C GLU A 52 -13.96 -11.31 -18.69
N ASP A 53 -13.32 -10.21 -19.06
CA ASP A 53 -12.81 -10.01 -20.43
C ASP A 53 -11.48 -10.72 -20.69
N GLY A 54 -10.76 -11.04 -19.63
CA GLY A 54 -9.50 -11.77 -19.61
C GLY A 54 -8.66 -11.44 -18.39
N HIS A 55 -8.15 -12.47 -17.71
CA HIS A 55 -7.29 -12.38 -16.53
C HIS A 55 -6.16 -13.42 -16.61
N ALA A 56 -5.16 -13.32 -15.75
CA ALA A 56 -4.12 -14.33 -15.63
C ALA A 56 -4.75 -15.68 -15.27
N ASP A 57 -4.31 -16.75 -15.95
CA ASP A 57 -4.84 -18.09 -15.72
C ASP A 57 -4.73 -18.50 -14.25
N GLY A 58 -5.82 -18.95 -13.65
CA GLY A 58 -5.89 -19.30 -12.23
C GLY A 58 -6.03 -18.14 -11.26
N ALA A 59 -6.12 -16.88 -11.73
CA ALA A 59 -6.23 -15.74 -10.83
C ALA A 59 -7.63 -15.59 -10.22
N LEU A 60 -7.70 -15.41 -8.91
CA LEU A 60 -8.91 -15.06 -8.17
C LEU A 60 -9.24 -13.57 -8.31
N PHE A 61 -10.52 -13.21 -8.37
CA PHE A 61 -10.97 -11.85 -8.50
C PHE A 61 -11.21 -11.18 -7.14
N ALA A 62 -10.34 -10.26 -6.75
CA ALA A 62 -10.44 -9.47 -5.53
C ALA A 62 -10.34 -7.97 -5.86
N PRO A 63 -11.40 -7.33 -6.35
CA PRO A 63 -11.32 -5.98 -6.89
C PRO A 63 -10.85 -4.97 -5.84
N TYR A 64 -10.01 -4.04 -6.25
CA TYR A 64 -9.36 -3.02 -5.41
C TYR A 64 -10.29 -2.31 -4.43
N ARG A 65 -11.57 -2.13 -4.80
CA ARG A 65 -12.58 -1.52 -3.92
C ARG A 65 -12.81 -2.29 -2.61
N MET A 66 -12.53 -3.61 -2.56
CA MET A 66 -12.62 -4.42 -1.34
C MET A 66 -11.64 -3.95 -0.25
N PHE A 67 -10.51 -3.38 -0.66
CA PHE A 67 -9.40 -2.98 0.21
C PHE A 67 -9.41 -1.47 0.53
N ARG A 68 -10.54 -0.80 0.29
CA ARG A 68 -10.68 0.64 0.44
C ARG A 68 -11.68 1.00 1.53
N GLY A 69 -11.50 2.17 2.12
CA GLY A 69 -12.51 2.77 2.98
C GLY A 69 -13.81 3.10 2.25
N PRO A 70 -14.83 3.56 2.97
CA PRO A 70 -16.13 3.87 2.41
C PRO A 70 -16.06 5.03 1.39
N ALA A 71 -17.11 5.19 0.57
CA ALA A 71 -17.12 6.14 -0.54
C ALA A 71 -16.87 7.60 -0.12
N GLU A 72 -17.31 7.97 1.08
CA GLU A 72 -17.09 9.29 1.69
C GLU A 72 -15.66 9.53 2.17
N ASN A 73 -14.93 8.46 2.48
CA ASN A 73 -13.50 8.48 2.82
C ASN A 73 -12.76 7.30 2.15
N PRO A 74 -12.58 7.32 0.83
CA PRO A 74 -11.99 6.19 0.11
C PRO A 74 -10.52 5.92 0.49
N GLY A 75 -9.87 6.88 1.17
CA GLY A 75 -8.55 6.70 1.77
C GLY A 75 -8.56 5.97 3.10
N GLY A 76 -9.67 5.97 3.82
CA GLY A 76 -9.80 5.37 5.14
C GLY A 76 -9.47 3.88 5.19
N LEU A 77 -9.52 3.33 6.40
CA LEU A 77 -9.33 1.90 6.60
C LEU A 77 -10.55 1.13 6.05
N VAL A 78 -10.29 -0.07 5.58
CA VAL A 78 -11.33 -1.04 5.25
C VAL A 78 -12.00 -1.55 6.54
N ASP A 79 -13.24 -1.96 6.42
CA ASP A 79 -13.92 -2.74 7.45
C ASP A 79 -13.30 -4.15 7.48
N VAL A 80 -12.60 -4.48 8.57
CA VAL A 80 -11.81 -5.72 8.68
C VAL A 80 -12.72 -6.95 8.71
N GLU A 81 -13.85 -6.92 9.40
CA GLU A 81 -14.80 -8.05 9.47
C GLU A 81 -15.38 -8.36 8.08
N LYS A 82 -15.70 -7.29 7.32
CA LYS A 82 -16.16 -7.46 5.95
C LYS A 82 -15.07 -7.99 5.03
N LEU A 83 -13.84 -7.47 5.15
CA LEU A 83 -12.71 -7.95 4.37
C LEU A 83 -12.43 -9.42 4.65
N GLU A 84 -12.47 -9.84 5.92
CA GLU A 84 -12.30 -11.22 6.36
C GLU A 84 -13.27 -12.14 5.63
N ALA A 85 -14.57 -11.86 5.71
CA ALA A 85 -15.59 -12.67 5.05
C ALA A 85 -15.39 -12.76 3.52
N GLU A 86 -15.00 -11.65 2.87
CA GLU A 86 -14.75 -11.62 1.42
C GLU A 86 -13.49 -12.44 1.04
N LEU A 87 -12.44 -12.42 1.87
CA LEU A 87 -11.20 -13.18 1.63
C LEU A 87 -11.36 -14.66 1.98
N GLU A 88 -12.18 -15.02 2.97
CA GLU A 88 -12.57 -16.40 3.27
C GLU A 88 -13.30 -17.04 2.09
N GLU A 89 -14.26 -16.34 1.47
CA GLU A 89 -14.96 -16.82 0.27
C GLU A 89 -14.01 -17.05 -0.91
N LEU A 90 -12.91 -16.29 -0.98
CA LEU A 90 -11.86 -16.48 -1.98
C LEU A 90 -10.85 -17.59 -1.60
N GLY A 91 -10.99 -18.21 -0.42
CA GLY A 91 -10.12 -19.28 0.03
C GLY A 91 -8.68 -18.85 0.31
N LEU A 92 -8.45 -17.61 0.72
CA LEU A 92 -7.12 -17.14 1.06
C LEU A 92 -6.67 -17.67 2.42
N GLU A 93 -5.38 -17.94 2.53
CA GLU A 93 -4.72 -18.35 3.78
C GLU A 93 -3.58 -17.35 4.08
N GLN A 94 -3.39 -16.98 5.37
CA GLN A 94 -2.46 -15.91 5.76
C GLN A 94 -0.99 -16.22 5.51
N ASP A 95 -0.62 -17.49 5.42
CA ASP A 95 0.75 -17.98 5.18
C ASP A 95 0.99 -18.49 3.75
N ALA A 96 -0.07 -18.51 2.91
CA ALA A 96 0.08 -18.87 1.50
C ALA A 96 0.79 -17.76 0.70
N PRO A 97 1.61 -18.12 -0.31
CA PRO A 97 2.22 -17.12 -1.18
C PRO A 97 1.14 -16.47 -2.08
N ILE A 98 1.03 -15.14 -1.98
CA ILE A 98 0.06 -14.35 -2.75
C ILE A 98 0.80 -13.39 -3.67
N VAL A 99 0.47 -13.41 -4.96
CA VAL A 99 0.96 -12.45 -5.95
C VAL A 99 -0.18 -11.55 -6.40
N ILE A 100 -0.03 -10.26 -6.16
CA ILE A 100 -1.03 -9.22 -6.43
C ILE A 100 -0.83 -8.68 -7.84
N LEU A 101 -1.88 -8.75 -8.68
CA LEU A 101 -1.88 -8.30 -10.07
C LEU A 101 -2.81 -7.09 -10.26
N SER A 102 -2.23 -5.94 -10.57
CA SER A 102 -2.96 -4.76 -11.04
C SER A 102 -3.11 -4.77 -12.57
N GLU A 103 -3.73 -3.73 -13.13
CA GLU A 103 -3.85 -3.57 -14.60
C GLU A 103 -2.47 -3.45 -15.28
N GLY A 104 -1.59 -2.60 -14.74
CA GLY A 104 -0.24 -2.39 -15.28
C GLY A 104 -0.17 -1.54 -16.56
N LYS A 105 -1.16 -0.69 -16.83
CA LYS A 105 -1.16 0.24 -17.98
C LYS A 105 -0.48 1.56 -17.68
N THR A 106 -0.53 1.97 -16.42
CA THR A 106 0.03 3.24 -15.94
C THR A 106 0.76 3.05 -14.62
N ASP A 107 1.68 3.96 -14.30
CA ASP A 107 2.40 3.98 -13.02
C ASP A 107 1.45 4.08 -11.81
N THR A 108 0.28 4.69 -11.98
CA THR A 108 -0.72 4.79 -10.91
C THR A 108 -1.37 3.43 -10.57
N ASP A 109 -1.41 2.47 -11.50
CA ASP A 109 -1.98 1.14 -11.25
C ASP A 109 -1.18 0.37 -10.18
N PHE A 110 0.11 0.64 -10.08
CA PHE A 110 0.96 0.09 -9.02
C PHE A 110 0.48 0.53 -7.63
N GLY A 111 -0.06 1.75 -7.51
CA GLY A 111 -0.60 2.24 -6.24
C GLY A 111 -1.79 1.42 -5.70
N ALA A 112 -2.58 0.81 -6.59
CA ALA A 112 -3.62 -0.14 -6.18
C ALA A 112 -3.00 -1.41 -5.58
N ALA A 113 -2.01 -2.01 -6.27
CA ALA A 113 -1.32 -3.20 -5.78
C ALA A 113 -0.60 -2.95 -4.46
N ALA A 114 0.12 -1.83 -4.33
CA ALA A 114 0.81 -1.45 -3.10
C ALA A 114 -0.17 -1.20 -1.92
N ARG A 115 -1.38 -0.65 -2.19
CA ARG A 115 -2.39 -0.47 -1.14
C ARG A 115 -3.00 -1.80 -0.70
N VAL A 116 -3.24 -2.74 -1.63
CA VAL A 116 -3.68 -4.11 -1.31
C VAL A 116 -2.61 -4.82 -0.50
N TYR A 117 -1.35 -4.77 -0.94
CA TYR A 117 -0.20 -5.33 -0.22
C TYR A 117 -0.15 -4.80 1.22
N TRP A 118 -0.20 -3.47 1.40
CA TRP A 118 -0.20 -2.84 2.73
C TRP A 118 -1.37 -3.33 3.59
N THR A 119 -2.58 -3.44 3.01
CA THR A 119 -3.77 -3.89 3.76
C THR A 119 -3.62 -5.34 4.18
N LEU A 120 -3.23 -6.26 3.27
CA LEU A 120 -3.03 -7.67 3.58
C LEU A 120 -1.92 -7.86 4.63
N LYS A 121 -0.78 -7.16 4.48
CA LYS A 121 0.30 -7.18 5.48
C LYS A 121 -0.19 -6.71 6.86
N SER A 122 -0.96 -5.62 6.90
CA SER A 122 -1.54 -5.10 8.15
C SER A 122 -2.63 -5.99 8.75
N THR A 123 -3.15 -6.97 8.01
CA THR A 123 -4.13 -7.96 8.50
C THR A 123 -3.54 -9.34 8.66
N GLY A 124 -2.21 -9.47 8.69
CA GLY A 124 -1.50 -10.66 9.11
C GLY A 124 -1.06 -11.61 8.00
N PHE A 125 -1.22 -11.25 6.72
CA PHE A 125 -0.65 -12.04 5.62
C PHE A 125 0.86 -11.84 5.55
N THR A 126 1.62 -12.93 5.37
CA THR A 126 3.08 -12.92 5.55
C THR A 126 3.89 -13.14 4.27
N ASP A 127 3.35 -13.82 3.27
CA ASP A 127 4.04 -14.12 2.00
C ASP A 127 3.36 -13.39 0.83
N LEU A 128 3.70 -12.11 0.68
CA LEU A 128 3.08 -11.18 -0.25
C LEU A 128 4.07 -10.67 -1.28
N SER A 129 3.64 -10.63 -2.54
CA SER A 129 4.39 -10.06 -3.64
C SER A 129 3.49 -9.23 -4.56
N ILE A 130 4.05 -8.24 -5.23
CA ILE A 130 3.39 -7.51 -6.32
C ILE A 130 4.03 -7.94 -7.64
N LEU A 131 3.22 -8.36 -8.62
CA LEU A 131 3.70 -8.55 -9.98
C LEU A 131 4.03 -7.20 -10.61
N ASN A 132 5.31 -6.96 -10.86
CA ASN A 132 5.78 -5.70 -11.44
C ASN A 132 5.23 -5.51 -12.87
N GLY A 133 4.57 -4.38 -13.10
CA GLY A 133 3.88 -4.10 -14.35
C GLY A 133 2.55 -4.85 -14.55
N GLY A 134 2.05 -5.57 -13.54
CA GLY A 134 0.70 -6.13 -13.49
C GLY A 134 0.35 -7.07 -14.65
N LEU A 135 -0.93 -7.10 -15.04
CA LEU A 135 -1.43 -7.96 -16.12
C LEU A 135 -0.75 -7.69 -17.47
N VAL A 136 -0.37 -6.44 -17.74
CA VAL A 136 0.36 -6.10 -18.98
C VAL A 136 1.71 -6.82 -19.05
N SER A 137 2.47 -6.88 -17.95
CA SER A 137 3.74 -7.62 -17.92
C SER A 137 3.54 -9.13 -18.00
N TRP A 138 2.49 -9.67 -17.37
CA TRP A 138 2.06 -11.07 -17.50
C TRP A 138 1.84 -11.47 -18.97
N GLN A 139 1.06 -10.66 -19.69
CA GLN A 139 0.77 -10.86 -21.11
C GLN A 139 2.02 -10.70 -21.99
N ALA A 140 2.86 -9.72 -21.69
CA ALA A 140 4.11 -9.49 -22.42
C ALA A 140 5.10 -10.65 -22.25
N ALA A 141 5.07 -11.36 -21.13
CA ALA A 141 5.84 -12.58 -20.89
C ALA A 141 5.26 -13.82 -21.58
N GLY A 142 4.13 -13.69 -22.29
CA GLY A 142 3.46 -14.79 -23.00
C GLY A 142 2.75 -15.78 -22.05
N LEU A 143 2.49 -15.38 -20.83
CA LEU A 143 1.81 -16.21 -19.84
C LEU A 143 0.32 -16.34 -20.16
N PRO A 144 -0.33 -17.48 -19.81
CA PRO A 144 -1.68 -17.78 -20.22
C PRO A 144 -2.70 -16.82 -19.59
N VAL A 145 -3.70 -16.44 -20.39
CA VAL A 145 -4.89 -15.69 -19.96
C VAL A 145 -6.12 -16.48 -20.32
N ASN A 146 -7.13 -16.44 -19.45
CA ASN A 146 -8.44 -17.04 -19.71
C ASN A 146 -9.58 -16.11 -19.27
N LYS A 147 -10.83 -16.59 -19.39
CA LYS A 147 -12.07 -15.89 -19.00
C LYS A 147 -12.92 -16.71 -18.04
N THR A 148 -12.41 -17.84 -17.62
CA THR A 148 -13.10 -18.71 -16.67
C THR A 148 -13.03 -18.06 -15.30
N VAL A 149 -14.16 -17.80 -14.69
CA VAL A 149 -14.20 -17.28 -13.32
C VAL A 149 -13.70 -18.37 -12.38
N GLU A 150 -12.58 -18.11 -11.75
CA GLU A 150 -12.01 -19.02 -10.77
C GLU A 150 -12.77 -18.95 -9.45
N SER A 151 -12.85 -20.09 -8.77
CA SER A 151 -13.42 -20.19 -7.43
C SER A 151 -12.58 -21.16 -6.60
N ALA A 152 -12.34 -20.79 -5.36
CA ALA A 152 -11.69 -21.67 -4.39
C ALA A 152 -12.69 -22.23 -3.38
N MET A 153 -12.27 -23.19 -2.59
CA MET A 153 -13.01 -23.57 -1.39
C MET A 153 -12.81 -22.50 -0.33
N PRO A 154 -13.87 -22.07 0.37
CA PRO A 154 -13.71 -21.10 1.45
C PRO A 154 -12.71 -21.57 2.51
N SER A 155 -11.93 -20.61 3.02
CA SER A 155 -11.00 -20.79 4.13
C SER A 155 -11.62 -20.31 5.45
N GLU A 156 -10.86 -20.41 6.53
CA GLU A 156 -11.17 -19.79 7.82
C GLU A 156 -10.04 -18.81 8.15
N LEU A 157 -10.35 -17.55 8.36
CA LEU A 157 -9.40 -16.49 8.70
C LEU A 157 -9.72 -15.91 10.08
N GLU A 158 -8.74 -15.31 10.70
CA GLU A 158 -8.89 -14.47 11.90
C GLU A 158 -8.04 -13.21 11.67
N LEU A 159 -8.64 -12.20 11.05
CA LEU A 159 -7.93 -10.98 10.71
C LEU A 159 -7.91 -10.01 11.90
N THR A 160 -6.73 -9.58 12.27
CA THR A 160 -6.52 -8.49 13.22
C THR A 160 -5.68 -7.41 12.57
N PHE A 161 -6.14 -6.17 12.62
CA PHE A 161 -5.39 -5.07 12.03
C PHE A 161 -4.22 -4.67 12.93
N ASP A 162 -2.99 -4.84 12.41
CA ASP A 162 -1.76 -4.37 13.03
C ASP A 162 -1.48 -2.92 12.61
N ASP A 163 -1.40 -2.00 13.56
CA ASP A 163 -1.17 -0.58 13.36
C ASP A 163 0.31 -0.19 13.23
N THR A 164 1.21 -1.16 13.23
CA THR A 164 2.67 -0.94 13.08
C THR A 164 2.98 -0.05 11.87
N TRP A 165 2.30 -0.27 10.74
CA TRP A 165 2.51 0.48 9.50
C TRP A 165 1.46 1.58 9.27
N LEU A 166 0.66 1.90 10.27
CA LEU A 166 -0.39 2.93 10.19
C LEU A 166 0.07 4.25 10.83
N ALA A 167 -0.23 5.36 10.16
CA ALA A 167 -0.32 6.67 10.78
C ALA A 167 -1.77 7.18 10.71
N THR A 168 -2.28 7.70 11.79
CA THR A 168 -3.64 8.23 11.92
C THR A 168 -3.65 9.76 11.75
N THR A 169 -4.83 10.34 11.53
CA THR A 169 -5.00 11.81 11.55
C THR A 169 -4.56 12.42 12.90
N SER A 170 -4.74 11.70 14.01
CA SER A 170 -4.27 12.12 15.33
C SER A 170 -2.74 12.16 15.41
N ASP A 171 -2.05 11.15 14.85
CA ASP A 171 -0.58 11.14 14.78
C ASP A 171 -0.06 12.34 13.97
N ILE A 172 -0.70 12.61 12.82
CA ILE A 172 -0.32 13.76 11.98
C ILE A 172 -0.55 15.09 12.70
N ALA A 173 -1.65 15.23 13.43
CA ALA A 173 -1.91 16.41 14.22
C ALA A 173 -0.85 16.61 15.33
N ALA A 174 -0.44 15.53 16.00
CA ALA A 174 0.63 15.57 17.02
C ALA A 174 1.99 15.96 16.40
N VAL A 175 2.29 15.54 15.17
CA VAL A 175 3.49 15.99 14.45
C VAL A 175 3.39 17.48 14.10
N ALA A 176 2.23 17.93 13.62
CA ALA A 176 2.02 19.32 13.25
C ALA A 176 2.14 20.29 14.43
N THR A 177 1.80 19.85 15.67
CA THR A 177 1.94 20.65 16.91
C THR A 177 3.32 20.49 17.55
N GLY A 178 4.18 19.61 17.06
CA GLY A 178 5.51 19.32 17.63
C GLY A 178 5.49 18.41 18.87
N GLU A 179 4.35 17.78 19.17
CA GLU A 179 4.22 16.80 20.25
C GLU A 179 4.83 15.44 19.87
N LYS A 180 4.87 15.12 18.57
CA LYS A 180 5.48 13.92 17.99
C LYS A 180 6.47 14.33 16.90
N ASP A 181 7.56 13.60 16.75
CA ASP A 181 8.53 13.79 15.68
C ASP A 181 8.40 12.68 14.64
N ALA A 182 8.17 13.05 13.39
CA ALA A 182 8.13 12.15 12.25
C ALA A 182 8.54 12.86 10.97
N LEU A 183 9.08 12.11 10.01
CA LEU A 183 9.31 12.59 8.66
C LEU A 183 8.03 12.41 7.85
N LEU A 184 7.38 13.52 7.47
CA LEU A 184 6.18 13.49 6.63
C LEU A 184 6.56 13.68 5.17
N VAL A 185 6.17 12.72 4.30
CA VAL A 185 6.51 12.73 2.87
C VAL A 185 5.25 12.77 2.03
N ASP A 186 5.05 13.88 1.33
CA ASP A 186 3.97 14.05 0.36
C ASP A 186 4.35 13.37 -0.96
N SER A 187 3.66 12.30 -1.26
CA SER A 187 3.91 11.46 -2.45
C SER A 187 3.23 11.98 -3.72
N ARG A 188 2.55 13.13 -3.64
CA ARG A 188 1.83 13.73 -4.77
C ARG A 188 2.77 14.50 -5.69
N PRO A 189 2.40 14.68 -6.98
CA PRO A 189 3.05 15.65 -7.84
C PRO A 189 3.12 17.04 -7.21
N ALA A 190 4.20 17.78 -7.49
CA ALA A 190 4.50 19.08 -6.88
C ALA A 190 3.34 20.11 -6.94
N ALA A 191 2.48 20.05 -7.96
CA ALA A 191 1.33 20.95 -8.07
C ALA A 191 0.32 20.78 -6.92
N PHE A 192 0.17 19.55 -6.37
CA PHE A 192 -0.65 19.31 -5.18
C PHE A 192 0.06 19.77 -3.91
N PHE A 193 1.34 19.44 -3.75
CA PHE A 193 2.16 19.88 -2.62
C PHE A 193 2.18 21.40 -2.48
N ASN A 194 2.33 22.12 -3.58
CA ASN A 194 2.36 23.58 -3.62
C ASN A 194 0.98 24.25 -3.54
N GLY A 195 -0.09 23.50 -3.30
CA GLY A 195 -1.46 24.02 -3.18
C GLY A 195 -2.09 24.53 -4.48
N GLN A 196 -1.48 24.25 -5.64
CA GLN A 196 -2.00 24.65 -6.96
C GLN A 196 -3.12 23.73 -7.45
N LYS A 197 -3.20 22.52 -6.90
CA LYS A 197 -4.25 21.53 -7.17
C LYS A 197 -4.74 20.92 -5.86
N ALA A 198 -5.99 20.47 -5.84
CA ALA A 198 -6.59 19.69 -4.77
C ALA A 198 -7.35 18.50 -5.37
N HIS A 199 -7.51 17.44 -4.58
CA HIS A 199 -8.46 16.37 -4.90
C HIS A 199 -9.88 16.90 -4.74
N ALA A 200 -10.82 16.44 -5.57
CA ALA A 200 -12.20 16.95 -5.56
C ALA A 200 -12.91 16.77 -4.19
N ALA A 201 -12.56 15.74 -3.43
CA ALA A 201 -13.08 15.48 -2.09
C ALA A 201 -12.32 16.21 -0.97
N ALA A 202 -11.19 16.89 -1.26
CA ALA A 202 -10.46 17.67 -0.27
C ALA A 202 -11.06 19.07 -0.15
N LYS A 203 -11.31 19.54 1.08
CA LYS A 203 -11.87 20.88 1.33
C LYS A 203 -10.90 22.01 1.08
N ARG A 204 -9.60 21.75 1.23
CA ARG A 204 -8.55 22.77 1.15
C ARG A 204 -7.37 22.24 0.34
N PRO A 205 -6.80 23.04 -0.60
CA PRO A 205 -5.53 22.74 -1.23
C PRO A 205 -4.38 22.96 -0.25
N GLY A 206 -3.21 22.39 -0.55
CA GLY A 206 -2.01 22.49 0.27
C GLY A 206 -1.50 21.12 0.70
N THR A 207 -0.67 21.09 1.74
CA THR A 207 -0.03 19.90 2.27
C THR A 207 -0.02 19.91 3.80
N LEU A 208 0.50 18.83 4.40
CA LEU A 208 0.70 18.76 5.86
C LEU A 208 1.82 19.71 6.31
N PRO A 209 1.73 20.33 7.51
CA PRO A 209 2.84 21.08 8.08
C PRO A 209 4.11 20.23 8.16
N THR A 210 5.27 20.82 7.95
CA THR A 210 6.61 20.21 7.98
C THR A 210 6.88 19.14 6.91
N ALA A 211 5.90 18.81 6.05
CA ALA A 211 6.07 17.78 5.02
C ALA A 211 7.10 18.20 3.95
N THR A 212 7.84 17.21 3.47
CA THR A 212 8.66 17.29 2.26
C THR A 212 7.93 16.66 1.08
N ASN A 213 8.29 16.99 -0.16
CA ASN A 213 7.68 16.40 -1.35
C ASN A 213 8.63 15.42 -2.03
N HIS A 214 8.18 14.18 -2.19
CA HIS A 214 8.83 13.17 -2.99
C HIS A 214 7.77 12.41 -3.78
N ALA A 215 7.55 12.80 -5.03
CA ALA A 215 6.45 12.28 -5.84
C ALA A 215 6.61 10.77 -6.11
N TYR A 216 5.51 10.02 -6.01
CA TYR A 216 5.49 8.57 -6.28
C TYR A 216 6.05 8.20 -7.66
N THR A 217 5.94 9.10 -8.65
CA THR A 217 6.44 8.90 -10.02
C THR A 217 7.95 8.75 -10.12
N THR A 218 8.70 9.15 -9.08
CA THR A 218 10.17 8.99 -9.04
C THR A 218 10.63 7.53 -8.94
N PHE A 219 9.74 6.63 -8.60
CA PHE A 219 10.01 5.19 -8.52
C PHE A 219 9.84 4.45 -9.85
N PHE A 220 9.48 5.15 -10.91
CA PHE A 220 9.23 4.57 -12.23
C PHE A 220 10.16 5.18 -13.28
N ASP A 221 10.62 4.36 -14.20
CA ASP A 221 11.30 4.87 -15.39
C ASP A 221 10.27 5.59 -16.27
N LYS A 222 10.71 6.62 -16.98
CA LYS A 222 9.83 7.48 -17.77
C LYS A 222 8.97 6.66 -18.74
N GLY A 223 7.67 6.68 -18.54
CA GLY A 223 6.67 6.00 -19.38
C GLY A 223 6.52 4.51 -19.09
N SER A 224 7.18 3.99 -18.07
CA SER A 224 7.00 2.62 -17.58
C SER A 224 5.89 2.56 -16.53
N PRO A 225 4.96 1.59 -16.59
CA PRO A 225 4.03 1.31 -15.50
C PRO A 225 4.64 0.41 -14.43
N ALA A 226 5.80 -0.20 -14.72
CA ALA A 226 6.54 -1.03 -13.78
C ALA A 226 7.47 -0.20 -12.90
N MET A 227 7.53 -0.51 -11.62
CA MET A 227 8.47 0.10 -10.68
C MET A 227 9.91 -0.23 -11.12
N SER A 228 10.80 0.75 -11.05
CA SER A 228 12.21 0.56 -11.40
C SER A 228 12.87 -0.42 -10.43
N THR A 229 13.57 -1.40 -10.97
CA THR A 229 14.38 -2.35 -10.18
C THR A 229 15.75 -1.76 -9.82
N ALA A 230 16.07 -0.56 -10.28
CA ALA A 230 17.33 0.14 -10.01
C ALA A 230 17.25 1.08 -8.79
N ILE A 231 16.22 0.97 -7.96
CA ILE A 231 16.12 1.77 -6.73
C ILE A 231 17.25 1.38 -5.79
N ASP A 232 18.12 2.36 -5.48
CA ASP A 232 19.18 2.20 -4.47
C ASP A 232 18.62 2.54 -3.08
N PRO A 233 18.51 1.57 -2.16
CA PRO A 233 17.98 1.77 -0.82
C PRO A 233 18.71 2.86 -0.01
N ALA A 234 20.05 2.90 -0.09
CA ALA A 234 20.85 3.86 0.66
C ALA A 234 20.68 5.29 0.12
N ALA A 235 20.67 5.43 -1.21
CA ALA A 235 20.42 6.72 -1.87
C ALA A 235 19.00 7.23 -1.59
N LEU A 236 17.99 6.35 -1.58
CA LEU A 236 16.62 6.71 -1.26
C LEU A 236 16.49 7.20 0.20
N LYS A 237 17.02 6.45 1.18
CA LYS A 237 17.04 6.87 2.59
C LYS A 237 17.69 8.24 2.77
N THR A 238 18.83 8.46 2.11
CA THR A 238 19.56 9.73 2.17
C THR A 238 18.73 10.88 1.55
N THR A 239 18.14 10.65 0.38
CA THR A 239 17.32 11.65 -0.33
C THR A 239 16.11 12.08 0.48
N LEU A 240 15.46 11.15 1.16
CA LEU A 240 14.31 11.43 2.01
C LEU A 240 14.70 12.05 3.36
N GLY A 241 15.93 11.86 3.81
CA GLY A 241 16.36 12.25 5.15
C GLY A 241 15.85 11.31 6.24
N VAL A 242 15.72 10.02 5.92
CA VAL A 242 15.30 8.98 6.89
C VAL A 242 16.29 8.94 8.06
N GLN A 243 15.77 8.87 9.27
CA GLN A 243 16.54 8.77 10.51
C GLN A 243 16.14 7.51 11.26
N ASP A 244 17.11 6.81 11.82
CA ASP A 244 16.88 5.60 12.62
C ASP A 244 15.97 5.90 13.82
N GLY A 245 14.99 5.03 14.04
CA GLY A 245 14.03 5.16 15.14
C GLY A 245 12.96 6.24 14.96
N LYS A 246 12.98 7.01 13.86
CA LYS A 246 11.99 8.03 13.55
C LYS A 246 10.99 7.53 12.52
N ASP A 247 9.71 7.71 12.77
CA ASP A 247 8.67 7.36 11.81
C ASP A 247 8.85 8.12 10.49
N THR A 248 8.75 7.41 9.36
CA THR A 248 8.67 7.98 8.01
C THR A 248 7.27 7.74 7.48
N VAL A 249 6.47 8.78 7.38
CA VAL A 249 5.04 8.70 7.04
C VAL A 249 4.81 9.15 5.61
N SER A 250 4.33 8.23 4.78
CA SER A 250 3.91 8.50 3.41
C SER A 250 2.44 8.90 3.34
N PHE A 251 2.11 9.98 2.64
CA PHE A 251 0.72 10.40 2.41
C PHE A 251 0.53 10.96 1.00
N CYS A 252 -0.72 11.02 0.54
CA CYS A 252 -1.08 11.63 -0.74
C CYS A 252 -2.46 12.32 -0.69
N ASN A 253 -3.40 11.98 -1.59
CA ASN A 253 -4.78 12.45 -1.49
C ASN A 253 -5.67 11.46 -0.72
N THR A 254 -5.56 10.15 -1.01
CA THR A 254 -6.43 9.06 -0.54
C THR A 254 -5.66 7.77 -0.27
N GLY A 255 -4.39 7.84 0.08
CA GLY A 255 -3.55 6.68 0.41
C GLY A 255 -3.22 5.74 -0.77
N HIS A 256 -3.46 6.17 -2.02
CA HIS A 256 -3.19 5.37 -3.21
C HIS A 256 -1.74 5.54 -3.70
N TRP A 257 -1.32 6.74 -4.10
CA TRP A 257 0.08 7.02 -4.47
C TRP A 257 1.03 6.91 -3.28
N ALA A 258 0.53 7.22 -2.09
CA ALA A 258 1.29 7.05 -0.86
C ALA A 258 1.61 5.58 -0.55
N ALA A 259 0.76 4.65 -0.95
CA ALA A 259 1.06 3.23 -0.82
C ALA A 259 2.23 2.80 -1.72
N THR A 260 2.34 3.35 -2.95
CA THR A 260 3.54 3.17 -3.79
C THR A 260 4.80 3.67 -3.08
N HIS A 261 4.74 4.86 -2.49
CA HIS A 261 5.86 5.45 -1.77
C HIS A 261 6.21 4.62 -0.53
N TRP A 262 5.20 4.24 0.27
CA TRP A 262 5.38 3.38 1.42
C TRP A 262 6.04 2.05 1.04
N PHE A 263 5.57 1.40 -0.03
CA PHE A 263 6.14 0.14 -0.52
C PHE A 263 7.62 0.29 -0.88
N ALA A 264 7.98 1.34 -1.62
CA ALA A 264 9.37 1.60 -1.96
C ALA A 264 10.25 1.86 -0.72
N VAL A 265 9.72 2.57 0.28
CA VAL A 265 10.46 2.92 1.51
C VAL A 265 10.52 1.74 2.48
N SER A 266 9.40 1.05 2.71
CA SER A 266 9.30 -0.09 3.63
C SER A 266 9.92 -1.34 3.03
N GLU A 267 9.41 -1.78 1.88
CA GLU A 267 9.70 -3.12 1.36
C GLU A 267 10.97 -3.16 0.50
N ILE A 268 11.25 -2.11 -0.27
CA ILE A 268 12.45 -2.07 -1.13
C ILE A 268 13.64 -1.48 -0.37
N ALA A 269 13.45 -0.37 0.33
CA ALA A 269 14.56 0.26 1.05
C ALA A 269 14.75 -0.27 2.47
N GLY A 270 13.84 -1.07 3.02
CA GLY A 270 13.94 -1.67 4.35
C GLY A 270 13.97 -0.63 5.47
N VAL A 271 13.03 0.34 5.43
CA VAL A 271 12.84 1.30 6.52
C VAL A 271 11.80 0.73 7.49
N GLU A 272 12.25 0.27 8.65
CA GLU A 272 11.41 -0.44 9.63
C GLU A 272 10.24 0.41 10.15
N ASN A 273 10.46 1.73 10.37
CA ASN A 273 9.43 2.65 10.87
C ASN A 273 8.72 3.40 9.73
N ALA A 274 8.54 2.75 8.56
CA ALA A 274 7.76 3.30 7.47
C ALA A 274 6.27 3.12 7.74
N LYS A 275 5.51 4.22 7.70
CA LYS A 275 4.06 4.23 7.93
C LYS A 275 3.31 4.82 6.74
N LEU A 276 2.11 4.34 6.52
CA LEU A 276 1.16 4.92 5.58
C LEU A 276 0.12 5.73 6.36
N TYR A 277 -0.12 6.98 5.96
CA TYR A 277 -1.31 7.72 6.35
C TYR A 277 -2.38 7.55 5.26
N PRO A 278 -3.29 6.57 5.40
CA PRO A 278 -4.19 6.19 4.32
C PRO A 278 -5.27 7.25 4.04
N GLY A 279 -5.81 7.92 5.05
CA GLY A 279 -6.81 8.99 4.91
C GLY A 279 -6.27 10.22 4.18
N SER A 280 -4.97 10.49 4.34
CA SER A 280 -4.24 11.49 3.56
C SER A 280 -4.91 12.89 3.53
N MET A 281 -4.71 13.67 2.46
CA MET A 281 -5.18 15.04 2.38
C MET A 281 -6.70 15.16 2.27
N VAL A 282 -7.41 14.15 1.74
CA VAL A 282 -8.88 14.17 1.75
C VAL A 282 -9.39 14.17 3.18
N GLU A 283 -8.88 13.29 4.03
CA GLU A 283 -9.29 13.23 5.44
C GLU A 283 -8.77 14.46 6.21
N TYR A 284 -7.47 14.75 6.14
CA TYR A 284 -6.86 15.84 6.91
C TYR A 284 -7.43 17.22 6.56
N SER A 285 -7.67 17.52 5.28
CA SER A 285 -8.22 18.82 4.88
C SER A 285 -9.65 19.06 5.37
N ASN A 286 -10.37 18.00 5.75
CA ASN A 286 -11.72 18.05 6.33
C ASN A 286 -11.71 18.32 7.84
N THR A 287 -10.55 18.22 8.50
CA THR A 287 -10.37 18.65 9.88
C THR A 287 -10.23 20.17 9.96
N GLY A 288 -10.18 20.71 11.17
CA GLY A 288 -9.86 22.13 11.40
C GLY A 288 -8.34 22.39 11.57
N PHE A 289 -7.48 21.37 11.40
CA PHE A 289 -6.05 21.48 11.65
C PHE A 289 -5.34 22.38 10.64
N GLU A 290 -4.21 22.95 11.05
CA GLU A 290 -3.35 23.76 10.20
C GLU A 290 -2.82 22.97 9.00
N MET A 291 -2.66 23.67 7.87
CA MET A 291 -2.08 23.13 6.64
C MET A 291 -0.99 24.07 6.13
N ALA A 292 0.01 23.51 5.48
CA ALA A 292 1.04 24.25 4.76
C ALA A 292 0.70 24.41 3.27
N ASN A 293 1.37 25.36 2.62
CA ASN A 293 1.21 25.65 1.19
C ASN A 293 -0.23 25.91 0.75
N THR A 294 -1.04 26.43 1.65
CA THR A 294 -2.42 26.83 1.33
C THR A 294 -2.38 28.16 0.57
N PRO A 295 -2.93 28.25 -0.66
CA PRO A 295 -2.94 29.49 -1.42
C PRO A 295 -3.72 30.59 -0.69
N GLY A 296 -3.25 31.81 -0.80
CA GLY A 296 -3.95 32.98 -0.28
C GLY A 296 -5.35 33.15 -0.93
N LEU A 297 -6.23 33.90 -0.28
CA LEU A 297 -7.62 34.11 -0.77
C LEU A 297 -7.66 34.56 -2.24
N LEU A 298 -6.76 35.47 -2.65
CA LEU A 298 -6.68 35.99 -4.00
C LEU A 298 -6.21 34.94 -5.02
N GLU A 299 -5.20 34.14 -4.66
CA GLU A 299 -4.67 33.05 -5.50
C GLU A 299 -5.70 31.95 -5.67
N ASN A 300 -6.45 31.62 -4.61
CA ASN A 300 -7.51 30.64 -4.64
C ASN A 300 -8.65 31.07 -5.57
N LEU A 301 -9.06 32.33 -5.50
CA LEU A 301 -10.08 32.91 -6.40
C LEU A 301 -9.62 32.87 -7.87
N LEU A 302 -8.37 33.26 -8.15
CA LEU A 302 -7.81 33.24 -9.49
C LEU A 302 -7.67 31.81 -10.05
N SER A 303 -7.35 30.83 -9.22
CA SER A 303 -7.28 29.42 -9.63
C SER A 303 -8.66 28.86 -9.98
N GLN A 304 -9.70 29.19 -9.19
CA GLN A 304 -11.07 28.81 -9.45
C GLN A 304 -11.60 29.42 -10.76
N ILE A 305 -11.32 30.69 -11.02
CA ILE A 305 -11.68 31.37 -12.26
C ILE A 305 -11.03 30.68 -13.47
N LYS A 306 -9.75 30.31 -13.39
CA LYS A 306 -9.05 29.59 -14.45
C LYS A 306 -9.62 28.21 -14.72
N GLN A 307 -10.13 27.50 -13.71
CA GLN A 307 -10.77 26.18 -13.87
C GLN A 307 -12.16 26.27 -14.55
N ILE A 308 -12.84 27.42 -14.44
CA ILE A 308 -14.15 27.66 -15.06
C ILE A 308 -14.01 28.05 -16.55
N ILE A 309 -12.86 28.63 -16.92
CA ILE A 309 -12.63 29.18 -18.28
C ILE A 309 -11.94 28.15 -19.21
N ASN A 310 -11.34 27.09 -18.67
CA ASN A 310 -10.74 25.98 -19.43
C ASN A 310 -11.65 24.74 -19.41
#